data_3ff104ee2b44cfb2bc4d03d4ffe21e24
#
_entry.id   3ff104ee2b44cfb2bc4d03d4ffe21e24
#
_cell.length_a   1.000
_cell.length_b   1.000
_cell.length_c   1.000
_cell.angle_alpha   90.00
_cell.angle_beta   90.00
_cell.angle_gamma   90.00
#
_symmetry.space_group_name_H-M   'P 1'
#
loop_
_entity.id
_entity.type
_entity.pdbx_description
1 polymer ?
#
loop_
_entity_poly.entity_id
_entity_poly.type
_entity_poly.pdbx_seq_one_letter_code
_entity_poly.pdbx_strand_id
1 'polypeptide(L)'
;MKVGYARTSTFDQIAGLEAQHDQLAATGCSKLFSEQVSSVGDRVQFEMALDFVRQGDVLVVTRLDRLARSTADLLRILAVLEEKGVGLHILDFGGAEMDTQSPTGKLMLTMFGALAQFERELMLVRQREGIERAKAAGKYRGRVPTARRRLPEMREMAEAGLTPPEIANRLNLSRASVYRLLKEDRS
;
A
#
# COMPACT_ATOMS: atom_id res chain seq x y z
N MET A 1 16.39 20.74 -6.33
CA MET A 1 16.49 20.64 -7.82
C MET A 1 15.16 20.16 -8.39
N LYS A 2 14.96 20.25 -9.74
CA LYS A 2 13.76 19.68 -10.40
C LYS A 2 14.10 18.32 -11.00
N VAL A 3 13.29 17.31 -10.68
CA VAL A 3 13.42 15.94 -11.16
C VAL A 3 12.16 15.56 -11.92
N GLY A 4 12.30 15.26 -13.20
CA GLY A 4 11.19 14.91 -14.07
C GLY A 4 10.89 13.41 -14.06
N TYR A 5 9.60 13.08 -14.11
CA TYR A 5 9.16 11.71 -14.35
C TYR A 5 8.17 11.65 -15.51
N ALA A 6 8.43 10.76 -16.45
CA ALA A 6 7.60 10.50 -17.62
C ALA A 6 7.17 9.04 -17.69
N ARG A 7 5.92 8.79 -18.10
CA ARG A 7 5.39 7.44 -18.25
C ARG A 7 4.48 7.33 -19.45
N THR A 8 4.62 6.23 -20.20
CA THR A 8 3.65 5.83 -21.23
C THR A 8 3.20 4.40 -21.00
N SER A 9 2.04 4.03 -21.56
CA SER A 9 1.63 2.63 -21.63
C SER A 9 2.38 1.92 -22.76
N THR A 10 2.40 0.58 -22.74
CA THR A 10 3.05 -0.23 -23.79
C THR A 10 2.42 -0.04 -25.18
N PHE A 11 1.20 0.51 -25.23
CA PHE A 11 0.46 0.79 -26.48
C PHE A 11 0.60 2.25 -26.96
N ASP A 12 1.06 3.16 -26.10
CA ASP A 12 1.34 4.53 -26.49
C ASP A 12 2.64 4.59 -27.30
N GLN A 13 2.61 5.33 -28.39
CA GLN A 13 3.75 5.48 -29.28
C GLN A 13 4.93 6.19 -28.57
N ILE A 14 6.14 5.90 -29.02
CA ILE A 14 7.40 6.54 -28.58
C ILE A 14 7.29 8.08 -28.59
N ALA A 15 6.60 8.65 -29.59
CA ALA A 15 6.34 10.09 -29.68
C ALA A 15 5.67 10.69 -28.44
N GLY A 16 4.85 9.93 -27.70
CA GLY A 16 4.22 10.41 -26.47
C GLY A 16 5.19 10.55 -25.30
N LEU A 17 6.25 9.74 -25.27
CA LEU A 17 7.31 9.81 -24.26
C LEU A 17 8.26 10.96 -24.56
N GLU A 18 8.64 11.13 -25.84
CA GLU A 18 9.50 12.23 -26.31
C GLU A 18 8.86 13.59 -26.01
N ALA A 19 7.57 13.76 -26.33
CA ALA A 19 6.86 15.00 -26.00
C ALA A 19 6.84 15.31 -24.50
N GLN A 20 6.73 14.30 -23.62
CA GLN A 20 6.86 14.49 -22.18
C GLN A 20 8.30 14.91 -21.79
N HIS A 21 9.32 14.31 -22.39
CA HIS A 21 10.72 14.67 -22.16
C HIS A 21 10.98 16.14 -22.50
N ASP A 22 10.51 16.59 -23.67
CA ASP A 22 10.67 17.97 -24.10
C ASP A 22 10.00 18.96 -23.14
N GLN A 23 8.78 18.67 -22.69
CA GLN A 23 8.07 19.49 -21.71
C GLN A 23 8.79 19.54 -20.35
N LEU A 24 9.27 18.41 -19.86
CA LEU A 24 10.02 18.32 -18.61
C LEU A 24 11.37 19.03 -18.70
N ALA A 25 12.08 18.90 -19.82
CA ALA A 25 13.34 19.60 -20.08
C ALA A 25 13.13 21.12 -20.14
N ALA A 26 12.07 21.59 -20.83
CA ALA A 26 11.71 23.01 -20.91
C ALA A 26 11.39 23.60 -19.51
N THR A 27 10.91 22.77 -18.56
CA THR A 27 10.67 23.21 -17.18
C THR A 27 11.95 23.30 -16.33
N GLY A 28 13.10 22.92 -16.90
CA GLY A 28 14.41 22.97 -16.24
C GLY A 28 14.66 21.77 -15.31
N CYS A 29 14.10 20.60 -15.63
CA CYS A 29 14.43 19.35 -14.95
C CYS A 29 15.89 18.97 -15.21
N SER A 30 16.67 18.80 -14.15
CA SER A 30 18.09 18.43 -14.23
C SER A 30 18.33 16.90 -14.29
N LYS A 31 17.31 16.11 -13.92
CA LYS A 31 17.29 14.66 -14.03
C LYS A 31 15.93 14.19 -14.52
N LEU A 32 15.91 13.23 -15.41
CA LEU A 32 14.69 12.61 -15.94
C LEU A 32 14.70 11.11 -15.66
N PHE A 33 13.59 10.62 -15.17
CA PHE A 33 13.28 9.20 -15.08
C PHE A 33 12.11 8.92 -16.01
N SER A 34 12.20 7.88 -16.79
CA SER A 34 11.14 7.55 -17.74
C SER A 34 10.98 6.06 -17.89
N GLU A 35 9.74 5.62 -18.07
CA GLU A 35 9.44 4.22 -18.26
C GLU A 35 8.23 4.00 -19.15
N GLN A 36 8.26 2.87 -19.84
CA GLN A 36 7.15 2.40 -20.64
C GLN A 36 6.56 1.18 -19.98
N VAL A 37 5.43 1.37 -19.29
CA VAL A 37 4.84 0.34 -18.43
C VAL A 37 3.31 0.42 -18.44
N SER A 38 2.67 -0.74 -18.50
CA SER A 38 1.21 -0.85 -18.42
C SER A 38 0.65 -0.38 -17.06
N SER A 39 -0.67 -0.25 -16.99
CA SER A 39 -1.35 0.18 -15.75
C SER A 39 -1.12 -0.74 -14.55
N VAL A 40 -0.73 -2.00 -14.76
CA VAL A 40 -0.50 -3.01 -13.71
C VAL A 40 0.97 -3.41 -13.54
N GLY A 41 1.87 -2.98 -14.44
CA GLY A 41 3.30 -3.34 -14.37
C GLY A 41 4.06 -2.59 -13.26
N ASP A 42 5.21 -3.12 -12.85
CA ASP A 42 6.06 -2.48 -11.86
C ASP A 42 6.66 -1.17 -12.39
N ARG A 43 6.75 -0.16 -11.54
CA ARG A 43 7.21 1.19 -11.87
C ARG A 43 8.63 1.43 -11.34
N VAL A 44 9.58 0.66 -11.87
CA VAL A 44 10.97 0.67 -11.38
C VAL A 44 11.59 2.06 -11.47
N GLN A 45 11.39 2.78 -12.58
CA GLN A 45 11.95 4.12 -12.75
C GLN A 45 11.27 5.15 -11.83
N PHE A 46 10.00 4.97 -11.54
CA PHE A 46 9.30 5.81 -10.57
C PHE A 46 9.82 5.61 -9.15
N GLU A 47 9.98 4.38 -8.71
CA GLU A 47 10.55 4.10 -7.38
C GLU A 47 11.99 4.63 -7.30
N MET A 48 12.79 4.48 -8.35
CA MET A 48 14.11 5.11 -8.43
C MET A 48 14.05 6.64 -8.36
N ALA A 49 13.06 7.27 -9.00
CA ALA A 49 12.85 8.72 -8.91
C ALA A 49 12.49 9.14 -7.48
N LEU A 50 11.58 8.41 -6.82
CA LEU A 50 11.22 8.64 -5.42
C LEU A 50 12.42 8.47 -4.48
N ASP A 51 13.28 7.48 -4.72
CA ASP A 51 14.49 7.25 -3.93
C ASP A 51 15.57 8.31 -4.19
N PHE A 52 15.60 8.88 -5.38
CA PHE A 52 16.58 9.88 -5.77
C PHE A 52 16.30 11.25 -5.16
N VAL A 53 15.04 11.69 -5.11
CA VAL A 53 14.65 13.03 -4.63
C VAL A 53 14.91 13.21 -3.13
N ARG A 54 15.31 14.40 -2.76
CA ARG A 54 15.67 14.82 -1.39
C ARG A 54 14.85 16.02 -0.96
N GLN A 55 14.87 16.32 0.34
CA GLN A 55 14.22 17.51 0.89
C GLN A 55 14.58 18.77 0.12
N GLY A 56 13.57 19.56 -0.26
CA GLY A 56 13.69 20.79 -1.05
C GLY A 56 13.73 20.56 -2.56
N ASP A 57 13.77 19.30 -3.04
CA ASP A 57 13.58 19.00 -4.46
C ASP A 57 12.12 19.13 -4.89
N VAL A 58 11.88 19.14 -6.19
CA VAL A 58 10.55 19.14 -6.80
C VAL A 58 10.46 18.02 -7.81
N LEU A 59 9.53 17.08 -7.60
CA LEU A 59 9.16 16.09 -8.60
C LEU A 59 8.23 16.75 -9.63
N VAL A 60 8.57 16.69 -10.90
CA VAL A 60 7.81 17.29 -11.99
C VAL A 60 7.23 16.22 -12.88
N VAL A 61 5.94 16.31 -13.18
CA VAL A 61 5.25 15.41 -14.12
C VAL A 61 4.41 16.23 -15.10
N THR A 62 4.20 15.74 -16.29
CA THR A 62 3.39 16.43 -17.29
C THR A 62 1.91 16.46 -16.93
N ARG A 63 1.36 15.33 -16.43
CA ARG A 63 -0.05 15.17 -16.10
C ARG A 63 -0.23 14.23 -14.91
N LEU A 64 -1.37 14.36 -14.24
CA LEU A 64 -1.72 13.52 -13.10
C LEU A 64 -1.80 12.02 -13.44
N ASP A 65 -2.35 11.67 -14.60
CA ASP A 65 -2.46 10.27 -15.07
C ASP A 65 -1.10 9.65 -15.42
N ARG A 66 -0.05 10.45 -15.56
CA ARG A 66 1.34 9.97 -15.67
C ARG A 66 1.94 9.66 -14.31
N LEU A 67 1.53 10.40 -13.28
CA LEU A 67 1.99 10.20 -11.90
C LEU A 67 1.29 9.04 -11.21
N ALA A 68 -0.03 9.03 -11.18
CA ALA A 68 -0.84 8.10 -10.40
C ALA A 68 -1.77 7.27 -11.28
N ARG A 69 -2.06 6.04 -10.84
CA ARG A 69 -2.96 5.10 -11.51
C ARG A 69 -4.36 5.07 -10.91
N SER A 70 -4.49 5.60 -9.72
CA SER A 70 -5.75 5.71 -8.98
C SER A 70 -5.64 6.80 -7.93
N THR A 71 -6.77 7.22 -7.36
CA THR A 71 -6.80 8.15 -6.23
C THR A 71 -5.98 7.64 -5.05
N ALA A 72 -6.10 6.36 -4.71
CA ALA A 72 -5.33 5.75 -3.63
C ALA A 72 -3.82 5.77 -3.89
N ASP A 73 -3.38 5.54 -5.13
CA ASP A 73 -1.97 5.63 -5.52
C ASP A 73 -1.47 7.08 -5.44
N LEU A 74 -2.28 8.05 -5.89
CA LEU A 74 -1.96 9.47 -5.74
C LEU A 74 -1.71 9.87 -4.29
N LEU A 75 -2.63 9.47 -3.41
CA LEU A 75 -2.55 9.79 -1.99
C LEU A 75 -1.31 9.16 -1.32
N ARG A 76 -0.97 7.94 -1.70
CA ARG A 76 0.27 7.27 -1.27
C ARG A 76 1.50 8.06 -1.72
N ILE A 77 1.54 8.48 -2.97
CA ILE A 77 2.65 9.25 -3.55
C ILE A 77 2.79 10.60 -2.82
N LEU A 78 1.69 11.32 -2.64
CA LEU A 78 1.69 12.61 -1.95
C LEU A 78 2.21 12.47 -0.50
N ALA A 79 1.80 11.45 0.23
CA ALA A 79 2.29 11.18 1.58
C ALA A 79 3.81 10.94 1.61
N VAL A 80 4.35 10.16 0.65
CA VAL A 80 5.78 9.90 0.54
C VAL A 80 6.56 11.18 0.22
N LEU A 81 6.06 12.02 -0.69
CA LEU A 81 6.70 13.28 -1.05
C LEU A 81 6.67 14.28 0.11
N GLU A 82 5.56 14.35 0.85
CA GLU A 82 5.43 15.20 2.05
C GLU A 82 6.40 14.77 3.16
N GLU A 83 6.49 13.47 3.45
CA GLU A 83 7.42 12.92 4.43
C GLU A 83 8.88 13.23 4.08
N LYS A 84 9.22 13.20 2.78
CA LYS A 84 10.55 13.55 2.28
C LYS A 84 10.78 15.06 2.17
N GLY A 85 9.77 15.91 2.35
CA GLY A 85 9.85 17.36 2.14
C GLY A 85 10.10 17.74 0.67
N VAL A 86 9.56 16.95 -0.26
CA VAL A 86 9.68 17.11 -1.72
C VAL A 86 8.41 17.75 -2.27
N GLY A 87 8.54 18.81 -3.07
CA GLY A 87 7.42 19.40 -3.80
C GLY A 87 6.97 18.56 -4.98
N LEU A 88 5.71 18.70 -5.39
CA LEU A 88 5.18 18.13 -6.63
C LEU A 88 4.72 19.25 -7.55
N HIS A 89 5.14 19.20 -8.81
CA HIS A 89 4.70 20.11 -9.87
C HIS A 89 4.09 19.33 -11.02
N ILE A 90 2.83 19.59 -11.34
CA ILE A 90 2.09 18.97 -12.44
C ILE A 90 1.87 20.06 -13.48
N LEU A 91 2.39 19.88 -14.71
CA LEU A 91 2.36 20.89 -15.76
C LEU A 91 0.96 21.11 -16.36
N ASP A 92 0.15 20.06 -16.40
CA ASP A 92 -1.24 20.11 -16.84
C ASP A 92 -2.14 19.37 -15.84
N PHE A 93 -2.78 20.14 -14.99
CA PHE A 93 -3.82 19.70 -14.06
C PHE A 93 -5.16 20.36 -14.44
N GLY A 94 -5.82 19.81 -15.48
CA GLY A 94 -7.10 20.34 -15.95
C GLY A 94 -6.99 21.70 -16.66
N GLY A 95 -5.88 21.96 -17.37
CA GLY A 95 -5.63 23.20 -18.10
C GLY A 95 -4.87 24.28 -17.33
N ALA A 96 -4.44 23.98 -16.10
CA ALA A 96 -3.60 24.86 -15.28
C ALA A 96 -2.42 24.09 -14.68
N GLU A 97 -1.35 24.79 -14.31
CA GLU A 97 -0.26 24.19 -13.55
C GLU A 97 -0.64 24.04 -12.08
N MET A 98 -0.22 22.94 -11.47
CA MET A 98 -0.36 22.68 -10.03
C MET A 98 1.02 22.51 -9.39
N ASP A 99 1.37 23.45 -8.51
CA ASP A 99 2.58 23.37 -7.67
C ASP A 99 2.17 23.23 -6.20
N THR A 100 2.54 22.11 -5.58
CA THR A 100 2.22 21.84 -4.16
C THR A 100 2.94 22.76 -3.18
N GLN A 101 3.95 23.51 -3.60
CA GLN A 101 4.61 24.50 -2.78
C GLN A 101 3.86 25.85 -2.76
N SER A 102 2.98 26.09 -3.74
CA SER A 102 2.12 27.26 -3.77
C SER A 102 1.02 27.20 -2.71
N PRO A 103 0.44 28.36 -2.30
CA PRO A 103 -0.71 28.37 -1.38
C PRO A 103 -1.91 27.56 -1.89
N THR A 104 -2.22 27.67 -3.18
CA THR A 104 -3.30 26.89 -3.81
C THR A 104 -2.99 25.39 -3.83
N GLY A 105 -1.74 25.03 -4.15
CA GLY A 105 -1.30 23.62 -4.13
C GLY A 105 -1.34 23.03 -2.72
N LYS A 106 -0.95 23.79 -1.70
CA LYS A 106 -1.09 23.36 -0.29
C LYS A 106 -2.53 23.14 0.11
N LEU A 107 -3.46 24.00 -0.31
CA LEU A 107 -4.89 23.80 -0.11
C LEU A 107 -5.36 22.50 -0.77
N MET A 108 -4.97 22.26 -2.03
CA MET A 108 -5.30 21.02 -2.75
C MET A 108 -4.74 19.78 -2.06
N LEU A 109 -3.48 19.81 -1.58
CA LEU A 109 -2.91 18.71 -0.79
C LEU A 109 -3.73 18.43 0.46
N THR A 110 -4.16 19.48 1.18
CA THR A 110 -5.01 19.33 2.36
C THR A 110 -6.35 18.67 2.01
N MET A 111 -6.97 19.07 0.89
CA MET A 111 -8.21 18.44 0.42
C MET A 111 -8.00 16.97 0.02
N PHE A 112 -6.91 16.63 -0.66
CA PHE A 112 -6.58 15.24 -0.98
C PHE A 112 -6.31 14.42 0.29
N GLY A 113 -5.59 14.98 1.26
CA GLY A 113 -5.38 14.33 2.56
C GLY A 113 -6.69 14.03 3.30
N ALA A 114 -7.60 15.00 3.34
CA ALA A 114 -8.93 14.82 3.93
C ALA A 114 -9.75 13.76 3.17
N LEU A 115 -9.71 13.75 1.84
CA LEU A 115 -10.37 12.74 1.03
C LEU A 115 -9.81 11.33 1.29
N ALA A 116 -8.48 11.20 1.42
CA ALA A 116 -7.83 9.94 1.76
C ALA A 116 -8.30 9.39 3.10
N GLN A 117 -8.37 10.27 4.10
CA GLN A 117 -8.85 9.91 5.43
C GLN A 117 -10.30 9.45 5.36
N PHE A 118 -11.16 10.17 4.68
CA PHE A 118 -12.57 9.82 4.49
C PHE A 118 -12.76 8.48 3.78
N GLU A 119 -12.04 8.21 2.67
CA GLU A 119 -12.08 6.91 1.99
C GLU A 119 -11.63 5.76 2.90
N ARG A 120 -10.58 5.98 3.71
CA ARG A 120 -10.10 4.99 4.68
C ARG A 120 -11.14 4.70 5.76
N GLU A 121 -11.79 5.73 6.29
CA GLU A 121 -12.85 5.57 7.31
C GLU A 121 -14.05 4.80 6.73
N LEU A 122 -14.49 5.14 5.51
CA LEU A 122 -15.54 4.39 4.80
C LEU A 122 -15.18 2.92 4.59
N MET A 123 -13.93 2.63 4.22
CA MET A 123 -13.45 1.25 4.05
C MET A 123 -13.53 0.48 5.37
N LEU A 124 -13.13 1.09 6.48
CA LEU A 124 -13.19 0.48 7.82
C LEU A 124 -14.65 0.22 8.27
N VAL A 125 -15.55 1.14 7.97
CA VAL A 125 -16.99 0.95 8.25
C VAL A 125 -17.54 -0.25 7.46
N ARG A 126 -17.31 -0.28 6.15
CA ARG A 126 -17.75 -1.39 5.29
C ARG A 126 -17.14 -2.74 5.71
N GLN A 127 -15.89 -2.73 6.14
CA GLN A 127 -15.22 -3.93 6.65
C GLN A 127 -15.88 -4.43 7.94
N ARG A 128 -16.19 -3.53 8.88
CA ARG A 128 -16.91 -3.90 10.14
C ARG A 128 -18.28 -4.49 9.85
N GLU A 129 -19.06 -3.82 8.99
CA GLU A 129 -20.37 -4.32 8.57
C GLU A 129 -20.27 -5.70 7.89
N GLY A 130 -19.26 -5.90 7.03
CA GLY A 130 -19.00 -7.18 6.39
C GLY A 130 -18.66 -8.29 7.39
N ILE A 131 -17.86 -7.98 8.41
CA ILE A 131 -17.52 -8.91 9.50
C ILE A 131 -18.77 -9.26 10.32
N GLU A 132 -19.61 -8.27 10.65
CA GLU A 132 -20.85 -8.49 11.42
C GLU A 132 -21.85 -9.36 10.64
N ARG A 133 -22.03 -9.09 9.34
CA ARG A 133 -22.86 -9.94 8.47
C ARG A 133 -22.32 -11.37 8.39
N ALA A 134 -20.99 -11.52 8.27
CA ALA A 134 -20.37 -12.84 8.22
C ALA A 134 -20.50 -13.59 9.55
N LYS A 135 -20.44 -12.88 10.69
CA LYS A 135 -20.71 -13.45 12.03
C LYS A 135 -22.16 -13.90 12.16
N ALA A 136 -23.11 -13.05 11.79
CA ALA A 136 -24.55 -13.36 11.83
C ALA A 136 -24.90 -14.55 10.93
N ALA A 137 -24.24 -14.67 9.78
CA ALA A 137 -24.42 -15.80 8.86
C ALA A 137 -23.65 -17.07 9.25
N GLY A 138 -22.96 -17.10 10.41
CA GLY A 138 -22.13 -18.24 10.87
C GLY A 138 -20.89 -18.53 9.99
N LYS A 139 -20.59 -17.64 9.04
CA LYS A 139 -19.46 -17.81 8.09
C LYS A 139 -18.11 -17.33 8.67
N TYR A 140 -18.16 -16.49 9.70
CA TYR A 140 -16.94 -15.95 10.32
C TYR A 140 -16.39 -16.96 11.33
N ARG A 141 -15.41 -17.75 10.90
CA ARG A 141 -14.77 -18.78 11.74
C ARG A 141 -13.60 -18.25 12.57
N GLY A 142 -13.21 -16.99 12.38
CA GLY A 142 -12.02 -16.41 13.01
C GLY A 142 -10.73 -17.14 12.62
N ARG A 143 -9.63 -16.78 13.28
CA ARG A 143 -8.38 -17.57 13.18
C ARG A 143 -8.56 -18.85 14.00
N VAL A 144 -8.59 -20.03 13.36
CA VAL A 144 -8.60 -21.29 14.10
C VAL A 144 -7.31 -21.34 14.93
N PRO A 145 -7.40 -21.46 16.28
CA PRO A 145 -6.22 -21.51 17.13
C PRO A 145 -5.32 -22.67 16.68
N THR A 146 -4.05 -22.41 16.47
CA THR A 146 -3.07 -23.40 15.98
C THR A 146 -3.04 -24.64 16.88
N ALA A 147 -3.18 -24.44 18.20
CA ALA A 147 -3.27 -25.53 19.18
C ALA A 147 -4.48 -26.45 18.94
N ARG A 148 -5.66 -25.88 18.61
CA ARG A 148 -6.86 -26.68 18.39
C ARG A 148 -6.81 -27.54 17.11
N ARG A 149 -6.06 -27.11 16.09
CA ARG A 149 -5.82 -27.92 14.88
C ARG A 149 -4.98 -29.16 15.16
N ARG A 150 -4.14 -29.13 16.20
CA ARG A 150 -3.25 -30.23 16.60
C ARG A 150 -3.82 -31.10 17.72
N LEU A 151 -5.11 -30.96 18.04
CA LEU A 151 -5.77 -31.77 19.05
C LEU A 151 -5.70 -33.29 18.76
N PRO A 152 -5.89 -33.76 17.49
CA PRO A 152 -5.72 -35.19 17.22
C PRO A 152 -4.32 -35.70 17.55
N GLU A 153 -3.27 -34.95 17.17
CA GLU A 153 -1.88 -35.31 17.50
C GLU A 153 -1.62 -35.30 19.02
N MET A 154 -2.24 -34.35 19.75
CA MET A 154 -2.14 -34.31 21.23
C MET A 154 -2.79 -35.53 21.88
N ARG A 155 -3.90 -36.06 21.35
CA ARG A 155 -4.56 -37.28 21.83
C ARG A 155 -3.68 -38.47 21.65
N GLU A 156 -3.19 -38.71 20.45
CA GLU A 156 -2.29 -39.82 20.15
C GLU A 156 -1.07 -39.86 21.09
N MET A 157 -0.47 -38.69 21.34
CA MET A 157 0.66 -38.56 22.25
C MET A 157 0.27 -38.82 23.71
N ALA A 158 -0.93 -38.36 24.14
CA ALA A 158 -1.42 -38.61 25.50
C ALA A 158 -1.78 -40.07 25.71
N GLU A 159 -2.37 -40.75 24.72
CA GLU A 159 -2.64 -42.21 24.73
C GLU A 159 -1.35 -43.04 24.74
N ALA A 160 -0.30 -42.54 24.08
CA ALA A 160 1.04 -43.10 24.13
C ALA A 160 1.79 -42.84 25.45
N GLY A 161 1.12 -42.21 26.45
CA GLY A 161 1.63 -41.99 27.78
C GLY A 161 2.49 -40.75 27.99
N LEU A 162 2.56 -39.83 26.99
CA LEU A 162 3.29 -38.57 27.15
C LEU A 162 2.54 -37.60 28.07
N THR A 163 3.28 -36.92 28.92
CA THR A 163 2.73 -35.90 29.80
C THR A 163 2.42 -34.61 29.04
N PRO A 164 1.43 -33.78 29.47
CA PRO A 164 1.12 -32.52 28.82
C PRO A 164 2.32 -31.58 28.61
N PRO A 165 3.32 -31.48 29.51
CA PRO A 165 4.54 -30.68 29.27
C PRO A 165 5.40 -31.24 28.11
N GLU A 166 5.50 -32.56 27.98
CA GLU A 166 6.26 -33.21 26.89
C GLU A 166 5.56 -32.96 25.53
N ILE A 167 4.23 -33.10 25.52
CA ILE A 167 3.41 -32.78 24.34
C ILE A 167 3.57 -31.34 23.95
N ALA A 168 3.55 -30.40 24.91
CA ALA A 168 3.73 -28.97 24.66
C ALA A 168 5.10 -28.66 23.99
N ASN A 169 6.16 -29.26 24.50
CA ASN A 169 7.51 -29.14 23.94
C ASN A 169 7.59 -29.73 22.52
N ARG A 170 7.05 -30.92 22.31
CA ARG A 170 7.13 -31.62 21.03
C ARG A 170 6.34 -30.96 19.91
N LEU A 171 5.20 -30.35 20.27
CA LEU A 171 4.34 -29.63 19.34
C LEU A 171 4.63 -28.12 19.26
N ASN A 172 5.60 -27.61 20.00
CA ASN A 172 5.93 -26.18 20.13
C ASN A 172 4.69 -25.33 20.48
N LEU A 173 3.94 -25.78 21.48
CA LEU A 173 2.72 -25.15 21.99
C LEU A 173 2.89 -24.70 23.45
N SER A 174 2.05 -23.77 23.90
CA SER A 174 2.04 -23.39 25.31
C SER A 174 1.46 -24.54 26.15
N ARG A 175 2.07 -24.80 27.32
CA ARG A 175 1.57 -25.81 28.30
C ARG A 175 0.10 -25.56 28.65
N ALA A 176 -0.29 -24.29 28.87
CA ALA A 176 -1.66 -23.92 29.20
C ALA A 176 -2.66 -24.31 28.10
N SER A 177 -2.27 -24.17 26.81
CA SER A 177 -3.12 -24.57 25.68
C SER A 177 -3.31 -26.09 25.63
N VAL A 178 -2.24 -26.86 25.88
CA VAL A 178 -2.32 -28.34 25.88
C VAL A 178 -3.20 -28.83 27.02
N TYR A 179 -3.00 -28.33 28.24
CA TYR A 179 -3.81 -28.71 29.40
C TYR A 179 -5.30 -28.41 29.19
N ARG A 180 -5.60 -27.19 28.68
CA ARG A 180 -6.98 -26.78 28.42
C ARG A 180 -7.66 -27.67 27.38
N LEU A 181 -7.00 -27.92 26.24
CA LEU A 181 -7.58 -28.66 25.13
C LEU A 181 -7.76 -30.16 25.47
N LEU A 182 -6.82 -30.78 26.17
CA LEU A 182 -6.97 -32.16 26.64
C LEU A 182 -8.04 -32.30 27.73
N LYS A 183 -8.32 -31.24 28.50
CA LYS A 183 -9.40 -31.23 29.49
C LYS A 183 -10.77 -31.03 28.83
N GLU A 184 -10.91 -30.10 27.89
CA GLU A 184 -12.14 -29.85 27.12
C GLU A 184 -12.60 -31.09 26.36
N ASP A 185 -11.66 -31.96 25.97
CA ASP A 185 -11.92 -33.14 25.19
C ASP A 185 -12.37 -34.36 26.03
N ARG A 186 -12.13 -34.37 27.34
CA ARG A 186 -12.55 -35.41 28.27
C ARG A 186 -13.90 -35.16 28.91
N SER A 187 -14.52 -33.99 28.62
CA SER A 187 -15.83 -33.58 29.13
C SER A 187 -16.92 -33.78 28.11
#